data_fc3281f97293b7ed0f27022e6fa9a471
#
_entry.id   fc3281f97293b7ed0f27022e6fa9a471
#
_cell.length_a   1.000
_cell.length_b   1.000
_cell.length_c   1.000
_cell.angle_alpha   90.00
_cell.angle_beta   90.00
_cell.angle_gamma   90.00
#
_symmetry.space_group_name_H-M   'P 1'
#
loop_
_entity.id
_entity.type
_entity.pdbx_description
1 polymer ?
#
loop_
_entity_poly.entity_id
_entity_poly.type
_entity_poly.pdbx_seq_one_letter_code
_entity_poly.pdbx_strand_id
1 'polypeptide(L)'
;MPKFHEAKLIAEGKKFALVVSRFNDFITEQLLSGALDALVRSGASDEDLEVVKVPGCFEIPLVAKKMANTKRFHAVICLGVCISCSTMPPEYAGPGLT
;
A
#
# COMPACT_ATOMS: atom_id res chain seq x y z
N MET A 1 -9.37 29.90 -11.26
CA MET A 1 -8.11 29.16 -11.24
C MET A 1 -8.16 28.03 -10.23
N PRO A 2 -7.78 26.84 -10.64
CA PRO A 2 -7.72 25.74 -9.68
C PRO A 2 -6.64 26.02 -8.63
N LYS A 3 -6.89 25.53 -7.42
CA LYS A 3 -5.91 25.63 -6.35
C LYS A 3 -5.08 24.37 -6.36
N PHE A 4 -3.77 24.53 -6.32
CA PHE A 4 -2.83 23.41 -6.21
C PHE A 4 -2.30 23.34 -4.80
N HIS A 5 -2.42 22.17 -4.21
CA HIS A 5 -1.89 21.91 -2.88
C HIS A 5 -0.73 20.95 -3.02
N GLU A 6 0.46 21.43 -2.75
CA GLU A 6 1.63 20.56 -2.71
C GLU A 6 1.94 20.22 -1.27
N ALA A 7 1.87 18.94 -0.95
CA ALA A 7 2.28 18.45 0.34
C ALA A 7 3.69 17.89 0.21
N LYS A 8 4.61 18.43 0.98
CA LYS A 8 5.96 17.88 1.04
C LYS A 8 5.92 16.68 1.96
N LEU A 9 6.16 15.50 1.40
CA LEU A 9 6.19 14.28 2.19
C LEU A 9 7.50 14.22 2.97
N ILE A 10 7.40 14.25 4.29
CA ILE A 10 8.54 14.08 5.17
C ILE A 10 8.31 12.79 5.93
N ALA A 11 9.11 11.78 5.64
CA ALA A 11 8.96 10.45 6.22
C ALA A 11 10.01 10.16 7.31
N GLU A 12 10.88 11.11 7.59
CA GLU A 12 11.94 10.93 8.58
C GLU A 12 11.38 10.65 9.96
N GLY A 13 11.85 9.58 10.58
CA GLY A 13 11.41 9.19 11.92
C GLY A 13 10.05 8.55 11.99
N LYS A 14 9.37 8.36 10.87
CA LYS A 14 8.04 7.77 10.82
C LYS A 14 8.13 6.32 10.36
N LYS A 15 7.20 5.52 10.87
CA LYS A 15 7.13 4.09 10.56
C LYS A 15 5.98 3.80 9.61
N PHE A 16 6.23 2.98 8.62
CA PHE A 16 5.26 2.63 7.60
C PHE A 16 5.15 1.12 7.45
N ALA A 17 3.93 0.64 7.27
CA ALA A 17 3.67 -0.74 6.87
C ALA A 17 3.16 -0.74 5.44
N LEU A 18 3.67 -1.66 4.63
CA LEU A 18 3.23 -1.81 3.24
C LEU A 18 2.63 -3.21 3.11
N VAL A 19 1.35 -3.27 2.77
CA VAL A 19 0.64 -4.53 2.54
C VAL A 19 0.54 -4.73 1.04
N VAL A 20 1.15 -5.79 0.53
CA VAL A 20 1.33 -6.01 -0.91
C VAL A 20 0.70 -7.33 -1.31
N SER A 21 -0.13 -7.31 -2.34
CA SER A 21 -0.70 -8.51 -2.93
C SER A 21 0.36 -9.27 -3.74
N ARG A 22 0.36 -10.60 -3.63
CA ARG A 22 1.21 -11.45 -4.47
C ARG A 22 0.61 -11.70 -5.84
N PHE A 23 -0.67 -11.42 -6.01
CA PHE A 23 -1.32 -11.61 -7.29
C PHE A 23 -0.70 -10.65 -8.31
N ASN A 24 -0.27 -11.20 -9.43
CA ASN A 24 0.40 -10.45 -10.50
C ASN A 24 1.72 -9.83 -10.00
N ASP A 25 2.63 -10.68 -9.55
CA ASP A 25 3.90 -10.29 -8.93
C ASP A 25 4.70 -9.28 -9.71
N PHE A 26 4.69 -9.38 -11.04
CA PHE A 26 5.48 -8.47 -11.85
C PHE A 26 5.07 -7.01 -11.64
N ILE A 27 3.75 -6.76 -11.60
CA ILE A 27 3.24 -5.42 -11.42
C ILE A 27 3.36 -4.98 -9.96
N THR A 28 3.00 -5.87 -9.03
CA THR A 28 3.04 -5.51 -7.60
C THR A 28 4.46 -5.28 -7.11
N GLU A 29 5.44 -6.00 -7.63
CA GLU A 29 6.84 -5.76 -7.28
C GLU A 29 7.31 -4.39 -7.77
N GLN A 30 6.85 -3.95 -8.93
CA GLN A 30 7.16 -2.61 -9.42
C GLN A 30 6.51 -1.53 -8.57
N LEU A 31 5.26 -1.75 -8.15
CA LEU A 31 4.57 -0.81 -7.25
C LEU A 31 5.28 -0.73 -5.90
N LEU A 32 5.69 -1.87 -5.36
CA LEU A 32 6.40 -1.91 -4.09
C LEU A 32 7.74 -1.20 -4.20
N SER A 33 8.49 -1.47 -5.26
CA SER A 33 9.77 -0.82 -5.47
C SER A 33 9.63 0.70 -5.56
N GLY A 34 8.62 1.17 -6.30
CA GLY A 34 8.35 2.60 -6.40
C GLY A 34 7.96 3.22 -5.08
N ALA A 35 7.12 2.54 -4.30
CA ALA A 35 6.69 3.04 -3.00
C ALA A 35 7.87 3.11 -2.01
N LEU A 36 8.70 2.06 -1.97
CA LEU A 36 9.87 2.05 -1.09
C LEU A 36 10.86 3.15 -1.48
N ASP A 37 11.08 3.33 -2.77
CA ASP A 37 11.98 4.37 -3.26
C ASP A 37 11.47 5.77 -2.87
N ALA A 38 10.17 6.00 -3.02
CA ALA A 38 9.58 7.28 -2.65
C ALA A 38 9.72 7.56 -1.15
N LEU A 39 9.51 6.54 -0.31
CA LEU A 39 9.63 6.69 1.14
C LEU A 39 11.07 6.97 1.55
N VAL A 40 12.03 6.26 0.97
CA VAL A 40 13.44 6.45 1.27
C VAL A 40 13.90 7.84 0.84
N ARG A 41 13.47 8.30 -0.33
CA ARG A 41 13.78 9.65 -0.80
C ARG A 41 13.19 10.73 0.10
N SER A 42 12.09 10.41 0.77
CA SER A 42 11.44 11.33 1.70
C SER A 42 12.02 11.29 3.11
N GLY A 43 13.05 10.48 3.33
CA GLY A 43 13.78 10.42 4.58
C GLY A 43 13.50 9.21 5.45
N ALA A 44 12.68 8.26 5.00
CA ALA A 44 12.41 7.05 5.77
C ALA A 44 13.63 6.14 5.83
N SER A 45 13.86 5.54 6.98
CA SER A 45 14.89 4.52 7.15
C SER A 45 14.33 3.15 6.84
N ASP A 46 15.15 2.25 6.28
CA ASP A 46 14.74 0.88 5.98
C ASP A 46 14.19 0.17 7.22
N GLU A 47 14.74 0.47 8.38
CA GLU A 47 14.31 -0.13 9.64
C GLU A 47 12.86 0.24 10.01
N ASP A 48 12.38 1.36 9.50
CA ASP A 48 11.05 1.88 9.77
C ASP A 48 10.02 1.43 8.74
N LEU A 49 10.43 0.61 7.78
CA LEU A 49 9.57 0.10 6.72
C LEU A 49 9.35 -1.40 6.93
N GLU A 50 8.08 -1.80 6.98
CA GLU A 50 7.73 -3.20 7.13
C GLU A 50 6.81 -3.60 5.99
N VAL A 51 7.18 -4.68 5.28
CA VAL A 51 6.43 -5.16 4.12
C VAL A 51 5.76 -6.47 4.47
N VAL A 52 4.45 -6.55 4.26
CA VAL A 52 3.67 -7.77 4.46
C VAL A 52 3.07 -8.16 3.14
N LYS A 53 3.34 -9.37 2.68
CA LYS A 53 2.79 -9.89 1.44
C LYS A 53 1.58 -10.76 1.74
N VAL A 54 0.51 -10.56 0.98
CA VAL A 54 -0.73 -11.32 1.10
C VAL A 54 -1.05 -12.00 -0.23
N PRO A 55 -1.80 -13.13 -0.21
CA PRO A 55 -2.04 -13.89 -1.44
C PRO A 55 -2.81 -13.12 -2.52
N GLY A 56 -3.79 -12.32 -2.13
CA GLY A 56 -4.60 -11.58 -3.08
C GLY A 56 -5.08 -10.27 -2.53
N CYS A 57 -5.71 -9.46 -3.39
CA CYS A 57 -6.13 -8.12 -2.97
C CYS A 57 -7.29 -8.13 -1.97
N PHE A 58 -8.04 -9.23 -1.86
CA PHE A 58 -9.12 -9.32 -0.87
C PHE A 58 -8.60 -9.42 0.56
N GLU A 59 -7.39 -9.92 0.75
CA GLU A 59 -6.78 -10.03 2.07
C GLU A 59 -6.16 -8.71 2.53
N ILE A 60 -5.96 -7.76 1.61
CA ILE A 60 -5.33 -6.49 1.94
C ILE A 60 -6.10 -5.71 3.03
N PRO A 61 -7.43 -5.53 2.92
CA PRO A 61 -8.14 -4.78 3.97
C PRO A 61 -8.03 -5.39 5.35
N LEU A 62 -8.08 -6.73 5.44
CA LEU A 62 -7.99 -7.41 6.71
C LEU A 62 -6.62 -7.23 7.34
N VAL A 63 -5.58 -7.45 6.57
CA VAL A 63 -4.20 -7.33 7.07
C VAL A 63 -3.88 -5.87 7.38
N ALA A 64 -4.31 -4.94 6.52
CA ALA A 64 -4.11 -3.52 6.76
C ALA A 64 -4.76 -3.08 8.07
N LYS A 65 -5.96 -3.56 8.36
CA LYS A 65 -6.64 -3.26 9.61
C LYS A 65 -5.86 -3.79 10.80
N LYS A 66 -5.35 -5.01 10.69
CA LYS A 66 -4.53 -5.60 11.76
C LYS A 66 -3.26 -4.79 12.00
N MET A 67 -2.59 -4.38 10.93
CA MET A 67 -1.39 -3.58 11.04
C MET A 67 -1.68 -2.21 11.66
N ALA A 68 -2.78 -1.58 11.25
CA ALA A 68 -3.18 -0.29 11.82
C ALA A 68 -3.51 -0.41 13.30
N ASN A 69 -4.15 -1.50 13.70
CA ASN A 69 -4.54 -1.72 15.10
C ASN A 69 -3.35 -1.95 16.02
N THR A 70 -2.18 -2.29 15.50
CA THR A 70 -0.98 -2.43 16.34
C THR A 70 -0.49 -1.09 16.87
N LYS A 71 -0.88 0.00 16.23
CA LYS A 71 -0.47 1.37 16.59
C LYS A 71 1.04 1.59 16.54
N ARG A 72 1.76 0.71 15.85
CA ARG A 72 3.21 0.84 15.68
C ARG A 72 3.59 1.68 14.46
N PHE A 73 2.63 1.91 13.57
CA PHE A 73 2.89 2.58 12.29
C PHE A 73 2.17 3.90 12.19
N HIS A 74 2.82 4.86 11.56
CA HIS A 74 2.21 6.15 11.28
C HIS A 74 1.26 6.07 10.08
N ALA A 75 1.53 5.14 9.15
CA ALA A 75 0.68 4.92 8.00
C ALA A 75 0.79 3.48 7.54
N VAL A 76 -0.29 2.98 6.91
CA VAL A 76 -0.32 1.67 6.27
C VAL A 76 -0.63 1.90 4.81
N ILE A 77 0.26 1.44 3.93
CA ILE A 77 0.14 1.61 2.49
C ILE A 77 -0.24 0.27 1.89
N CYS A 78 -1.31 0.27 1.09
CA CYS A 78 -1.82 -0.94 0.47
C CYS A 78 -1.52 -0.91 -1.03
N LEU A 79 -0.88 -1.97 -1.53
CA LEU A 79 -0.50 -2.09 -2.92
C LEU A 79 -1.06 -3.38 -3.48
N GLY A 80 -1.87 -3.27 -4.52
CA GLY A 80 -2.44 -4.45 -5.15
C GLY A 80 -2.93 -4.13 -6.55
N VAL A 81 -3.12 -5.19 -7.33
CA VAL A 81 -3.68 -5.10 -8.66
C VAL A 81 -4.92 -5.95 -8.68
N CYS A 82 -6.03 -5.38 -9.12
CA CYS A 82 -7.27 -6.12 -9.32
C CYS A 82 -7.60 -6.08 -10.80
N ILE A 83 -7.64 -7.27 -11.39
CA ILE A 83 -8.05 -7.40 -12.78
C ILE A 83 -9.49 -7.91 -12.77
N SER A 84 -10.39 -7.16 -13.40
CA SER A 84 -11.76 -7.59 -13.55
C SER A 84 -11.82 -8.85 -14.41
N CYS A 85 -12.32 -9.93 -13.85
CA CYS A 85 -12.49 -11.16 -14.59
C CYS A 85 -13.97 -11.55 -14.62
N SER A 86 -14.32 -12.44 -15.54
CA SER A 86 -15.72 -12.84 -15.76
C SER A 86 -16.34 -13.55 -14.56
N THR A 87 -15.56 -14.04 -13.64
CA THR A 87 -16.04 -14.75 -12.46
C THR A 87 -16.22 -13.84 -11.24
N MET A 88 -15.84 -12.59 -11.34
CA MET A 88 -15.93 -11.65 -10.23
C MET A 88 -16.79 -10.45 -10.64
N PRO A 89 -17.94 -10.24 -9.99
CA PRO A 89 -18.74 -9.04 -10.26
C PRO A 89 -17.96 -7.77 -9.93
N PRO A 90 -18.07 -6.74 -10.79
CA PRO A 90 -17.33 -5.49 -10.56
C PRO A 90 -17.60 -4.82 -9.22
N GLU A 91 -18.82 -4.95 -8.69
CA GLU A 91 -19.16 -4.35 -7.41
C GLU A 91 -18.42 -4.95 -6.23
N TYR A 92 -17.87 -6.15 -6.38
CA TYR A 92 -17.02 -6.73 -5.33
C TYR A 92 -15.56 -6.29 -5.43
N ALA A 93 -15.15 -5.85 -6.62
CA ALA A 93 -13.78 -5.40 -6.80
C ALA A 93 -13.60 -3.96 -6.32
N GLY A 94 -14.56 -3.10 -6.62
CA GLY A 94 -14.45 -1.67 -6.34
C GLY A 94 -14.32 -1.31 -4.86
N PRO A 95 -15.23 -1.73 -3.97
CA PRO A 95 -15.22 -1.26 -2.58
C PRO A 95 -13.99 -1.69 -1.79
N GLY A 96 -13.36 -2.79 -2.17
CA GLY A 96 -12.18 -3.28 -1.46
C GLY A 96 -10.87 -2.61 -1.87
N LEU A 97 -10.90 -1.76 -2.90
CA LEU A 97 -9.69 -1.19 -3.51
C LEU A 97 -9.56 0.32 -3.35
N THR A 98 -10.54 0.94 -2.78
CA THR A 98 -10.52 2.40 -2.56
C THR A 98 -9.94 2.82 -1.21
#